data_fbff2b986b74ac7a8b27a4c34cc3e681
#
_entry.id   fbff2b986b74ac7a8b27a4c34cc3e681
#
_cell.length_a   1.000
_cell.length_b   1.000
_cell.length_c   1.000
_cell.angle_alpha   90.00
_cell.angle_beta   90.00
_cell.angle_gamma   90.00
#
_symmetry.space_group_name_H-M   'P 1'
#
loop_
_entity.id
_entity.type
_entity.pdbx_description
1 polymer ?
#
loop_
_entity_poly.entity_id
_entity_poly.type
_entity_poly.pdbx_seq_one_letter_code
_entity_poly.pdbx_strand_id
1 'polypeptide(L)'
;MYKRIRLEGHARRGEYTTPHGTVQTPVFMNVGTQAAIKGGLSADDLREIGCQVELSNTYHLHVRPGDELIRDMGGLHKFMRWDGPILTDSGGFQIFSLAQLRRIKEEGVYFNSHVDGRHIFMGPEESMRIQANLGSDIAMAFDECVGIPAPREYCEASCDRTVRWLARCKEALMRYTSEDTAVNPGQVLWGINQGAVYHDLRVRHMQQIAELDLPGYAIGGLAVGETAAEKIGRASCRERV
;
A
#
# COMPACT_ATOMS: atom_id res chain seq x y z
N MET A 1 -16.54 1.42 0.93
CA MET A 1 -17.11 2.79 1.07
C MET A 1 -16.87 3.32 2.48
N TYR A 2 -16.42 4.58 2.64
CA TYR A 2 -16.21 5.21 3.95
C TYR A 2 -17.44 6.01 4.38
N LYS A 3 -17.86 5.84 5.65
CA LYS A 3 -18.94 6.60 6.28
C LYS A 3 -18.45 7.19 7.60
N ARG A 4 -18.49 8.53 7.73
CA ARG A 4 -18.20 9.21 9.00
C ARG A 4 -19.39 9.06 9.94
N ILE A 5 -19.12 8.51 11.14
CA ILE A 5 -20.16 8.25 12.17
C ILE A 5 -20.20 9.40 13.18
N ARG A 6 -19.06 9.90 13.64
CA ARG A 6 -18.98 10.95 14.67
C ARG A 6 -17.76 11.84 14.44
N LEU A 7 -17.92 13.12 14.74
CA LEU A 7 -16.84 14.11 14.80
C LEU A 7 -16.93 14.79 16.17
N GLU A 8 -15.80 14.90 16.89
CA GLU A 8 -15.69 15.57 18.17
C GLU A 8 -14.34 16.31 18.23
N GLY A 9 -14.37 17.63 18.11
CA GLY A 9 -13.19 18.43 17.84
C GLY A 9 -12.52 17.97 16.55
N HIS A 10 -11.26 17.51 16.63
CA HIS A 10 -10.51 16.95 15.50
C HIS A 10 -10.55 15.42 15.44
N ALA A 11 -11.16 14.76 16.43
CA ALA A 11 -11.27 13.29 16.44
C ALA A 11 -12.42 12.84 15.54
N ARG A 12 -12.17 11.78 14.74
CA ARG A 12 -13.18 11.22 13.83
C ARG A 12 -13.36 9.73 14.12
N ARG A 13 -14.62 9.32 14.23
CA ARG A 13 -15.02 7.92 14.15
C ARG A 13 -15.72 7.68 12.83
N GLY A 14 -15.42 6.57 12.17
CA GLY A 14 -16.06 6.18 10.93
C GLY A 14 -16.08 4.69 10.71
N GLU A 15 -16.69 4.29 9.62
CA GLU A 15 -16.76 2.92 9.14
C GLU A 15 -16.22 2.89 7.71
N TYR A 16 -15.42 1.87 7.41
CA TYR A 16 -14.98 1.58 6.05
C TYR A 16 -15.40 0.17 5.67
N THR A 17 -16.28 0.07 4.66
CA THR A 17 -16.83 -1.20 4.20
C THR A 17 -16.07 -1.71 2.99
N THR A 18 -15.66 -2.97 3.05
CA THR A 18 -15.01 -3.75 2.00
C THR A 18 -15.86 -4.97 1.64
N PRO A 19 -15.51 -5.74 0.60
CA PRO A 19 -16.17 -7.02 0.31
C PRO A 19 -16.12 -8.03 1.47
N HIS A 20 -15.05 -8.00 2.28
CA HIS A 20 -14.85 -8.95 3.39
C HIS A 20 -15.18 -8.38 4.78
N GLY A 21 -15.90 -7.27 4.86
CA GLY A 21 -16.40 -6.75 6.12
C GLY A 21 -16.24 -5.25 6.31
N THR A 22 -16.65 -4.78 7.48
CA THR A 22 -16.62 -3.35 7.84
C THR A 22 -15.63 -3.09 8.96
N VAL A 23 -14.74 -2.14 8.74
CA VAL A 23 -13.72 -1.70 9.70
C VAL A 23 -14.21 -0.46 10.44
N GLN A 24 -14.18 -0.47 11.76
CA GLN A 24 -14.47 0.69 12.61
C GLN A 24 -13.20 1.52 12.77
N THR A 25 -13.23 2.80 12.42
CA THR A 25 -12.06 3.68 12.52
C THR A 25 -12.20 4.66 13.70
N PRO A 26 -11.10 5.00 14.39
CA PRO A 26 -9.72 4.61 14.12
C PRO A 26 -9.44 3.15 14.47
N VAL A 27 -8.52 2.52 13.72
CA VAL A 27 -8.14 1.11 13.91
C VAL A 27 -6.64 0.95 13.71
N PHE A 28 -6.03 0.05 14.45
CA PHE A 28 -4.68 -0.42 14.18
C PHE A 28 -4.72 -1.55 13.17
N MET A 29 -3.84 -1.51 12.19
CA MET A 29 -3.66 -2.53 11.17
C MET A 29 -2.34 -3.24 11.43
N ASN A 30 -2.41 -4.51 11.82
CA ASN A 30 -1.22 -5.34 12.04
C ASN A 30 -0.59 -5.75 10.71
N VAL A 31 0.69 -6.08 10.75
CA VAL A 31 1.45 -6.48 9.57
C VAL A 31 1.69 -7.98 9.56
N GLY A 32 1.04 -8.66 8.61
CA GLY A 32 1.28 -10.06 8.27
C GLY A 32 2.20 -10.17 7.05
N THR A 33 3.50 -10.32 7.26
CA THR A 33 4.52 -10.19 6.20
C THR A 33 4.35 -11.21 5.07
N GLN A 34 4.09 -12.47 5.41
CA GLN A 34 3.97 -13.59 4.47
C GLN A 34 2.74 -14.45 4.79
N ALA A 35 1.57 -13.86 4.76
CA ALA A 35 0.29 -14.50 5.13
C ALA A 35 0.25 -15.00 6.60
N ALA A 36 1.12 -14.46 7.45
CA ALA A 36 1.15 -14.72 8.89
C ALA A 36 1.86 -13.56 9.60
N ILE A 37 1.50 -13.31 10.84
CA ILE A 37 2.19 -12.33 11.66
C ILE A 37 3.51 -12.92 12.16
N LYS A 38 4.57 -12.17 11.94
CA LYS A 38 5.90 -12.52 12.41
C LYS A 38 5.89 -12.64 13.95
N GLY A 39 6.25 -13.83 14.45
CA GLY A 39 6.19 -14.13 15.88
C GLY A 39 5.16 -15.20 16.25
N GLY A 40 4.40 -15.72 15.26
CA GLY A 40 3.59 -16.93 15.42
C GLY A 40 2.12 -16.70 15.74
N LEU A 41 1.55 -15.53 15.43
CA LEU A 41 0.10 -15.34 15.50
C LEU A 41 -0.57 -15.87 14.23
N SER A 42 -1.56 -16.73 14.42
CA SER A 42 -2.42 -17.27 13.37
C SER A 42 -3.62 -16.34 13.09
N ALA A 43 -4.38 -16.64 12.04
CA ALA A 43 -5.64 -15.96 11.76
C ALA A 43 -6.67 -16.16 12.89
N ASP A 44 -6.63 -17.31 13.58
CA ASP A 44 -7.52 -17.59 14.72
C ASP A 44 -7.16 -16.71 15.93
N ASP A 45 -5.87 -16.53 16.22
CA ASP A 45 -5.41 -15.60 17.27
C ASP A 45 -5.82 -14.16 16.95
N LEU A 46 -5.76 -13.75 15.67
CA LEU A 46 -6.20 -12.41 15.24
C LEU A 46 -7.69 -12.19 15.47
N ARG A 47 -8.52 -13.21 15.24
CA ARG A 47 -9.97 -13.14 15.53
C ARG A 47 -10.23 -13.04 17.03
N GLU A 48 -9.52 -13.82 17.83
CA GLU A 48 -9.66 -13.82 19.30
C GLU A 48 -9.35 -12.45 19.90
N ILE A 49 -8.30 -11.77 19.43
CA ILE A 49 -7.96 -10.42 19.90
C ILE A 49 -8.79 -9.30 19.26
N GLY A 50 -9.75 -9.64 18.38
CA GLY A 50 -10.64 -8.66 17.75
C GLY A 50 -9.96 -7.81 16.66
N CYS A 51 -8.97 -8.33 15.97
CA CYS A 51 -8.36 -7.65 14.82
C CYS A 51 -9.43 -7.43 13.73
N GLN A 52 -9.51 -6.21 13.19
CA GLN A 52 -10.52 -5.88 12.19
C GLN A 52 -9.99 -5.83 10.77
N VAL A 53 -8.70 -5.62 10.60
CA VAL A 53 -8.05 -5.47 9.29
C VAL A 53 -6.59 -5.88 9.39
N GLU A 54 -6.11 -6.57 8.38
CA GLU A 54 -4.73 -7.04 8.30
C GLU A 54 -4.02 -6.41 7.11
N LEU A 55 -2.71 -6.14 7.25
CA LEU A 55 -1.84 -5.71 6.15
C LEU A 55 -0.88 -6.83 5.78
N SER A 56 -0.87 -7.21 4.50
CA SER A 56 0.08 -8.15 3.93
C SER A 56 1.05 -7.48 2.95
N ASN A 57 2.30 -7.98 2.90
CA ASN A 57 3.34 -7.37 2.11
C ASN A 57 3.45 -7.98 0.70
N THR A 58 3.11 -7.21 -0.31
CA THR A 58 3.12 -7.59 -1.73
C THR A 58 4.47 -8.15 -2.19
N TYR A 59 5.56 -7.44 -1.91
CA TYR A 59 6.90 -7.89 -2.31
C TYR A 59 7.27 -9.24 -1.71
N HIS A 60 7.05 -9.43 -0.42
CA HIS A 60 7.41 -10.68 0.25
C HIS A 60 6.60 -11.86 -0.29
N LEU A 61 5.30 -11.67 -0.50
CA LEU A 61 4.41 -12.70 -1.04
C LEU A 61 4.72 -13.03 -2.49
N HIS A 62 5.10 -12.04 -3.31
CA HIS A 62 5.55 -12.25 -4.68
C HIS A 62 6.84 -13.06 -4.76
N VAL A 63 7.82 -12.73 -3.91
CA VAL A 63 9.10 -13.46 -3.90
C VAL A 63 8.92 -14.88 -3.34
N ARG A 64 8.09 -15.04 -2.30
CA ARG A 64 7.84 -16.33 -1.65
C ARG A 64 6.54 -16.30 -0.86
N PRO A 65 5.55 -17.17 -1.15
CA PRO A 65 5.61 -18.37 -2.01
C PRO A 65 5.42 -18.08 -3.50
N GLY A 66 5.02 -16.87 -3.89
CA GLY A 66 4.65 -16.47 -5.23
C GLY A 66 3.15 -16.13 -5.33
N ASP A 67 2.84 -14.99 -5.94
CA ASP A 67 1.47 -14.50 -6.07
C ASP A 67 0.58 -15.40 -6.94
N GLU A 68 1.15 -16.06 -7.96
CA GLU A 68 0.41 -17.00 -8.80
C GLU A 68 -0.07 -18.24 -8.01
N LEU A 69 0.78 -18.77 -7.15
CA LEU A 69 0.38 -19.89 -6.26
C LEU A 69 -0.77 -19.46 -5.34
N ILE A 70 -0.70 -18.25 -4.77
CA ILE A 70 -1.74 -17.72 -3.89
C ILE A 70 -3.05 -17.53 -4.67
N ARG A 71 -2.99 -17.00 -5.91
CA ARG A 71 -4.16 -16.91 -6.79
C ARG A 71 -4.78 -18.28 -7.03
N ASP A 72 -3.98 -19.29 -7.37
CA ASP A 72 -4.47 -20.64 -7.68
C ASP A 72 -5.08 -21.33 -6.45
N MET A 73 -4.69 -20.93 -5.25
CA MET A 73 -5.32 -21.32 -3.99
C MET A 73 -6.59 -20.51 -3.65
N GLY A 74 -6.98 -19.56 -4.50
CA GLY A 74 -8.19 -18.75 -4.35
C GLY A 74 -8.00 -17.45 -3.59
N GLY A 75 -6.77 -16.91 -3.62
CA GLY A 75 -6.40 -15.63 -3.04
C GLY A 75 -5.95 -15.70 -1.59
N LEU A 76 -5.49 -14.54 -1.10
CA LEU A 76 -4.84 -14.44 0.20
C LEU A 76 -5.78 -14.76 1.36
N HIS A 77 -7.06 -14.38 1.27
CA HIS A 77 -8.08 -14.70 2.28
C HIS A 77 -8.18 -16.22 2.53
N LYS A 78 -8.26 -17.02 1.47
CA LYS A 78 -8.30 -18.48 1.59
C LYS A 78 -6.95 -19.05 2.02
N PHE A 79 -5.86 -18.54 1.45
CA PHE A 79 -4.50 -19.02 1.74
C PHE A 79 -4.15 -18.89 3.22
N MET A 80 -4.46 -17.76 3.86
CA MET A 80 -4.19 -17.54 5.29
C MET A 80 -5.38 -17.82 6.21
N ARG A 81 -6.54 -18.26 5.66
CA ARG A 81 -7.79 -18.50 6.40
C ARG A 81 -8.26 -17.26 7.18
N TRP A 82 -8.10 -16.09 6.61
CA TRP A 82 -8.58 -14.84 7.16
C TRP A 82 -9.76 -14.33 6.35
N ASP A 83 -10.90 -14.14 6.99
CA ASP A 83 -12.18 -13.75 6.38
C ASP A 83 -12.49 -12.25 6.53
N GLY A 84 -11.66 -11.51 7.26
CA GLY A 84 -11.76 -10.07 7.40
C GLY A 84 -11.05 -9.27 6.30
N PRO A 85 -11.18 -7.94 6.32
CA PRO A 85 -10.51 -7.05 5.38
C PRO A 85 -8.99 -7.21 5.35
N ILE A 86 -8.42 -7.17 4.15
CA ILE A 86 -6.96 -7.18 3.91
C ILE A 86 -6.56 -5.96 3.08
N LEU A 87 -5.49 -5.29 3.50
CA LEU A 87 -4.77 -4.32 2.68
C LEU A 87 -3.43 -4.93 2.26
N THR A 88 -3.09 -4.85 0.98
CA THR A 88 -1.72 -5.14 0.50
C THR A 88 -0.97 -3.85 0.24
N ASP A 89 0.27 -3.77 0.73
CA ASP A 89 1.15 -2.64 0.43
C ASP A 89 1.59 -2.63 -1.04
N SER A 90 2.23 -1.54 -1.48
CA SER A 90 2.69 -1.38 -2.87
C SER A 90 3.89 -2.27 -3.23
N GLY A 91 4.64 -2.73 -2.24
CA GLY A 91 5.98 -3.31 -2.42
C GLY A 91 7.10 -2.27 -2.54
N GLY A 92 6.78 -1.00 -2.77
CA GLY A 92 7.77 0.08 -2.98
C GLY A 92 8.70 0.31 -1.80
N PHE A 93 8.17 0.31 -0.58
CA PHE A 93 8.97 0.48 0.63
C PHE A 93 9.99 -0.67 0.84
N GLN A 94 9.61 -1.92 0.57
CA GLN A 94 10.50 -3.07 0.69
C GLN A 94 11.62 -3.00 -0.35
N ILE A 95 11.33 -2.57 -1.57
CA ILE A 95 12.33 -2.30 -2.60
C ILE A 95 13.29 -1.20 -2.14
N PHE A 96 12.76 -0.15 -1.48
CA PHE A 96 13.59 0.90 -0.89
C PHE A 96 14.50 0.34 0.21
N SER A 97 13.96 -0.43 1.15
CA SER A 97 14.66 -0.83 2.38
C SER A 97 15.57 -2.06 2.22
N LEU A 98 15.23 -2.99 1.31
CA LEU A 98 15.90 -4.29 1.19
C LEU A 98 16.79 -4.41 -0.05
N ALA A 99 16.55 -3.64 -1.10
CA ALA A 99 17.34 -3.70 -2.33
C ALA A 99 18.60 -2.83 -2.23
N GLN A 100 19.74 -3.50 -2.07
CA GLN A 100 21.06 -2.82 -2.03
C GLN A 100 21.43 -2.17 -3.37
N LEU A 101 21.03 -2.78 -4.49
CA LEU A 101 21.24 -2.31 -5.85
C LEU A 101 19.88 -2.19 -6.54
N ARG A 102 19.38 -0.96 -6.66
CA ARG A 102 18.16 -0.67 -7.38
C ARG A 102 18.39 0.41 -8.44
N ARG A 103 17.70 0.29 -9.56
CA ARG A 103 17.70 1.28 -10.63
C ARG A 103 16.26 1.71 -10.90
N ILE A 104 15.95 2.94 -10.51
CA ILE A 104 14.64 3.55 -10.72
C ILE A 104 14.63 4.20 -12.10
N LYS A 105 13.60 3.91 -12.88
CA LYS A 105 13.32 4.48 -14.19
C LYS A 105 11.85 4.88 -14.28
N GLU A 106 11.44 5.47 -15.38
CA GLU A 106 10.05 5.86 -15.59
C GLU A 106 9.11 4.66 -15.72
N GLU A 107 9.59 3.57 -16.31
CA GLU A 107 8.80 2.34 -16.43
C GLU A 107 8.58 1.61 -15.10
N GLY A 108 9.53 1.72 -14.14
CA GLY A 108 9.49 1.02 -12.86
C GLY A 108 10.89 0.87 -12.25
N VAL A 109 11.07 -0.12 -11.39
CA VAL A 109 12.30 -0.34 -10.62
C VAL A 109 12.89 -1.72 -10.95
N TYR A 110 14.17 -1.73 -11.28
CA TYR A 110 14.99 -2.93 -11.42
C TYR A 110 15.80 -3.13 -10.16
N PHE A 111 15.79 -4.32 -9.60
CA PHE A 111 16.51 -4.64 -8.37
C PHE A 111 16.78 -6.13 -8.24
N ASN A 112 17.59 -6.50 -7.26
CA ASN A 112 17.87 -7.90 -6.95
C ASN A 112 17.09 -8.34 -5.71
N SER A 113 16.51 -9.53 -5.78
CA SER A 113 15.86 -10.18 -4.65
C SER A 113 16.86 -10.37 -3.50
N HIS A 114 16.47 -9.98 -2.30
CA HIS A 114 17.28 -10.20 -1.09
C HIS A 114 17.32 -11.67 -0.64
N VAL A 115 16.44 -12.52 -1.20
CA VAL A 115 16.33 -13.93 -0.82
C VAL A 115 17.28 -14.81 -1.64
N ASP A 116 17.31 -14.60 -2.96
CA ASP A 116 18.01 -15.49 -3.91
C ASP A 116 18.87 -14.72 -4.94
N GLY A 117 18.92 -13.41 -4.86
CA GLY A 117 19.72 -12.54 -5.74
C GLY A 117 19.19 -12.40 -7.17
N ARG A 118 18.08 -13.04 -7.54
CA ARG A 118 17.53 -12.94 -8.89
C ARG A 118 17.14 -11.52 -9.24
N HIS A 119 17.28 -11.16 -10.52
CA HIS A 119 16.85 -9.88 -11.03
C HIS A 119 15.32 -9.81 -11.09
N ILE A 120 14.75 -8.76 -10.52
CA ILE A 120 13.30 -8.49 -10.50
C ILE A 120 13.08 -7.12 -11.11
N PHE A 121 12.07 -7.02 -11.97
CA PHE A 121 11.45 -5.77 -12.40
C PHE A 121 10.11 -5.64 -11.69
N MET A 122 9.82 -4.46 -11.15
CA MET A 122 8.51 -4.12 -10.60
C MET A 122 8.16 -2.69 -11.00
N GLY A 123 7.06 -2.57 -11.68
CA GLY A 123 6.44 -1.31 -12.06
C GLY A 123 4.98 -1.25 -11.61
N PRO A 124 4.25 -0.20 -11.96
CA PRO A 124 2.84 -0.05 -11.63
C PRO A 124 1.99 -1.26 -12.04
N GLU A 125 2.14 -1.73 -13.27
CA GLU A 125 1.34 -2.83 -13.81
C GLU A 125 1.68 -4.16 -13.12
N GLU A 126 2.96 -4.43 -12.86
CA GLU A 126 3.40 -5.65 -12.15
C GLU A 126 2.89 -5.64 -10.71
N SER A 127 2.99 -4.50 -10.00
CA SER A 127 2.48 -4.39 -8.64
C SER A 127 0.97 -4.62 -8.60
N MET A 128 0.21 -4.05 -9.52
CA MET A 128 -1.24 -4.27 -9.59
C MET A 128 -1.60 -5.70 -9.95
N ARG A 129 -0.88 -6.33 -10.89
CA ARG A 129 -1.07 -7.75 -11.22
C ARG A 129 -0.86 -8.65 -10.00
N ILE A 130 0.24 -8.41 -9.29
CA ILE A 130 0.56 -9.19 -8.07
C ILE A 130 -0.55 -9.01 -7.04
N GLN A 131 -0.97 -7.76 -6.74
CA GLN A 131 -2.01 -7.50 -5.77
C GLN A 131 -3.38 -8.03 -6.19
N ALA A 132 -3.69 -8.03 -7.48
CA ALA A 132 -4.90 -8.69 -8.01
C ALA A 132 -4.87 -10.21 -7.83
N ASN A 133 -3.71 -10.86 -8.03
CA ASN A 133 -3.52 -12.28 -7.74
C ASN A 133 -3.66 -12.58 -6.24
N LEU A 134 -3.19 -11.69 -5.37
CA LEU A 134 -3.38 -11.80 -3.92
C LEU A 134 -4.84 -11.62 -3.51
N GLY A 135 -5.61 -10.79 -4.22
CA GLY A 135 -7.03 -10.59 -4.00
C GLY A 135 -7.39 -9.87 -2.70
N SER A 136 -6.54 -8.95 -2.22
CA SER A 136 -6.84 -8.10 -1.06
C SER A 136 -8.05 -7.20 -1.32
N ASP A 137 -8.62 -6.61 -0.27
CA ASP A 137 -9.71 -5.61 -0.42
C ASP A 137 -9.17 -4.26 -0.88
N ILE A 138 -8.00 -3.89 -0.39
CA ILE A 138 -7.35 -2.62 -0.67
C ILE A 138 -5.96 -2.90 -1.22
N ALA A 139 -5.71 -2.48 -2.47
CA ALA A 139 -4.40 -2.46 -3.09
C ALA A 139 -3.78 -1.08 -2.97
N MET A 140 -2.55 -0.99 -2.48
CA MET A 140 -1.81 0.27 -2.45
C MET A 140 -1.11 0.52 -3.78
N ALA A 141 -1.19 1.75 -4.27
CA ALA A 141 -0.53 2.15 -5.51
C ALA A 141 1.00 1.99 -5.40
N PHE A 142 1.64 1.56 -6.50
CA PHE A 142 3.09 1.52 -6.58
C PHE A 142 3.65 2.94 -6.58
N ASP A 143 4.55 3.22 -5.66
CA ASP A 143 5.10 4.55 -5.39
C ASP A 143 6.63 4.53 -5.24
N GLU A 144 7.24 5.69 -5.36
CA GLU A 144 8.65 5.86 -5.03
C GLU A 144 8.80 6.44 -3.63
N CYS A 145 9.25 5.61 -2.69
CA CYS A 145 9.60 6.05 -1.35
C CYS A 145 11.03 6.61 -1.33
N VAL A 146 11.17 7.91 -1.12
CA VAL A 146 12.48 8.60 -1.08
C VAL A 146 13.04 8.57 0.34
N GLY A 147 14.28 8.06 0.47
CA GLY A 147 15.00 8.09 1.75
C GLY A 147 15.50 9.50 2.09
N ILE A 148 15.58 9.82 3.37
CA ILE A 148 16.03 11.12 3.86
C ILE A 148 17.44 10.94 4.49
N PRO A 149 18.39 11.87 4.21
CA PRO A 149 18.24 13.11 3.44
C PRO A 149 18.26 12.93 1.92
N ALA A 150 17.49 13.73 1.19
CA ALA A 150 17.48 13.77 -0.27
C ALA A 150 17.36 15.22 -0.78
N PRO A 151 17.97 15.55 -1.94
CA PRO A 151 17.80 16.85 -2.55
C PRO A 151 16.32 17.14 -2.88
N ARG A 152 15.92 18.40 -2.72
CA ARG A 152 14.53 18.81 -2.98
C ARG A 152 14.08 18.50 -4.41
N GLU A 153 14.93 18.79 -5.38
CA GLU A 153 14.66 18.57 -6.80
C GLU A 153 14.40 17.08 -7.11
N TYR A 154 15.11 16.20 -6.42
CA TYR A 154 14.86 14.75 -6.54
C TYR A 154 13.52 14.36 -5.94
N CYS A 155 13.18 14.91 -4.76
CA CYS A 155 11.89 14.66 -4.11
C CYS A 155 10.72 15.14 -4.99
N GLU A 156 10.87 16.28 -5.65
CA GLU A 156 9.89 16.82 -6.58
C GLU A 156 9.69 15.92 -7.81
N ALA A 157 10.79 15.51 -8.46
CA ALA A 157 10.73 14.58 -9.60
C ALA A 157 10.14 13.22 -9.22
N SER A 158 10.40 12.74 -8.00
CA SER A 158 9.82 11.51 -7.44
C SER A 158 8.30 11.64 -7.22
N CYS A 159 7.84 12.78 -6.71
CA CYS A 159 6.41 13.06 -6.59
C CYS A 159 5.71 13.01 -7.96
N ASP A 160 6.25 13.70 -8.94
CA ASP A 160 5.67 13.74 -10.29
C ASP A 160 5.67 12.35 -10.96
N ARG A 161 6.70 11.52 -10.72
CA ARG A 161 6.75 10.12 -11.15
C ARG A 161 5.67 9.30 -10.47
N THR A 162 5.52 9.45 -9.16
CA THR A 162 4.49 8.73 -8.38
C THR A 162 3.07 9.06 -8.86
N VAL A 163 2.79 10.30 -9.27
CA VAL A 163 1.50 10.65 -9.88
C VAL A 163 1.26 9.89 -11.19
N ARG A 164 2.27 9.85 -12.08
CA ARG A 164 2.17 9.10 -13.34
C ARG A 164 2.01 7.58 -13.11
N TRP A 165 2.75 7.05 -12.15
CA TRP A 165 2.64 5.65 -11.74
C TRP A 165 1.26 5.33 -11.16
N LEU A 166 0.69 6.26 -10.37
CA LEU A 166 -0.65 6.09 -9.80
C LEU A 166 -1.74 5.98 -10.89
N ALA A 167 -1.65 6.80 -11.94
CA ALA A 167 -2.57 6.70 -13.07
C ALA A 167 -2.47 5.33 -13.76
N ARG A 168 -1.26 4.83 -14.00
CA ARG A 168 -1.00 3.50 -14.56
C ARG A 168 -1.52 2.37 -13.63
N CYS A 169 -1.33 2.51 -12.31
CA CYS A 169 -1.89 1.58 -11.33
C CYS A 169 -3.42 1.52 -11.44
N LYS A 170 -4.08 2.68 -11.54
CA LYS A 170 -5.54 2.76 -11.65
C LYS A 170 -6.04 2.00 -12.90
N GLU A 171 -5.44 2.24 -14.05
CA GLU A 171 -5.81 1.56 -15.30
C GLU A 171 -5.55 0.04 -15.22
N ALA A 172 -4.39 -0.34 -14.69
CA ALA A 172 -4.01 -1.75 -14.56
C ALA A 172 -4.95 -2.50 -13.61
N LEU A 173 -5.24 -1.95 -12.42
CA LEU A 173 -6.12 -2.61 -11.45
C LEU A 173 -7.54 -2.73 -11.99
N MET A 174 -8.09 -1.68 -12.62
CA MET A 174 -9.40 -1.74 -13.26
C MET A 174 -9.49 -2.87 -14.29
N ARG A 175 -8.46 -3.08 -15.08
CA ARG A 175 -8.39 -4.19 -16.04
C ARG A 175 -8.41 -5.54 -15.33
N TYR A 176 -7.53 -5.76 -14.34
CA TYR A 176 -7.43 -7.05 -13.64
C TYR A 176 -8.68 -7.38 -12.83
N THR A 177 -9.34 -6.40 -12.22
CA THR A 177 -10.57 -6.63 -11.43
C THR A 177 -11.81 -6.83 -12.30
N SER A 178 -11.77 -6.46 -13.58
CA SER A 178 -12.86 -6.68 -14.54
C SER A 178 -12.79 -8.04 -15.26
N GLU A 179 -11.73 -8.80 -15.07
CA GLU A 179 -11.60 -10.14 -15.68
C GLU A 179 -12.51 -11.15 -14.93
N ASP A 180 -13.09 -12.09 -15.67
CA ASP A 180 -13.94 -13.16 -15.09
C ASP A 180 -13.17 -14.04 -14.10
N THR A 181 -11.85 -14.05 -14.20
CA THR A 181 -10.93 -14.81 -13.33
C THR A 181 -10.42 -14.02 -12.12
N ALA A 182 -10.88 -12.79 -11.93
CA ALA A 182 -10.44 -11.94 -10.82
C ALA A 182 -10.70 -12.60 -9.46
N VAL A 183 -9.67 -12.68 -8.62
CA VAL A 183 -9.79 -13.25 -7.27
C VAL A 183 -10.73 -12.41 -6.40
N ASN A 184 -10.62 -11.09 -6.49
CA ASN A 184 -11.50 -10.13 -5.81
C ASN A 184 -11.91 -9.00 -6.77
N PRO A 185 -13.05 -9.13 -7.47
CA PRO A 185 -13.55 -8.06 -8.33
C PRO A 185 -13.89 -6.75 -7.59
N GLY A 186 -14.06 -6.80 -6.27
CA GLY A 186 -14.33 -5.65 -5.41
C GLY A 186 -13.09 -4.98 -4.85
N GLN A 187 -11.88 -5.39 -5.25
CA GLN A 187 -10.61 -4.79 -4.83
C GLN A 187 -10.54 -3.32 -5.28
N VAL A 188 -10.12 -2.44 -4.38
CA VAL A 188 -10.00 -0.99 -4.65
C VAL A 188 -8.56 -0.51 -4.55
N LEU A 189 -8.23 0.54 -5.31
CA LEU A 189 -6.93 1.20 -5.26
C LEU A 189 -6.93 2.35 -4.26
N TRP A 190 -5.90 2.42 -3.42
CA TRP A 190 -5.58 3.60 -2.63
C TRP A 190 -4.29 4.25 -3.13
N GLY A 191 -4.31 5.59 -3.24
CA GLY A 191 -3.12 6.39 -3.57
C GLY A 191 -2.22 6.59 -2.36
N ILE A 192 -0.95 6.93 -2.60
CA ILE A 192 0.02 7.23 -1.54
C ILE A 192 0.57 8.63 -1.72
N ASN A 193 0.38 9.50 -0.71
CA ASN A 193 0.94 10.83 -0.69
C ASN A 193 2.42 10.79 -0.30
N GLN A 194 3.27 11.34 -1.16
CA GLN A 194 4.71 11.50 -0.97
C GLN A 194 5.09 12.99 -0.83
N GLY A 195 6.37 13.33 -0.77
CA GLY A 195 6.88 14.70 -0.70
C GLY A 195 7.96 14.89 0.37
N ALA A 196 8.50 13.78 0.88
CA ALA A 196 9.60 13.76 1.85
C ALA A 196 9.29 14.67 3.07
N VAL A 197 10.24 15.50 3.49
CA VAL A 197 10.10 16.46 4.59
C VAL A 197 9.62 17.85 4.13
N TYR A 198 9.24 18.02 2.87
CA TYR A 198 8.84 19.31 2.32
C TYR A 198 7.32 19.46 2.36
N HIS A 199 6.82 20.35 3.21
CA HIS A 199 5.38 20.55 3.41
C HIS A 199 4.65 20.93 2.11
N ASP A 200 5.19 21.89 1.37
CA ASP A 200 4.61 22.37 0.12
C ASP A 200 4.55 21.27 -0.97
N LEU A 201 5.57 20.41 -1.05
CA LEU A 201 5.56 19.27 -1.95
C LEU A 201 4.47 18.24 -1.55
N ARG A 202 4.30 17.98 -0.25
CA ARG A 202 3.26 17.08 0.24
C ARG A 202 1.86 17.60 -0.07
N VAL A 203 1.62 18.89 0.10
CA VAL A 203 0.33 19.51 -0.26
C VAL A 203 0.09 19.43 -1.76
N ARG A 204 1.06 19.85 -2.58
CA ARG A 204 0.98 19.78 -4.04
C ARG A 204 0.71 18.35 -4.52
N HIS A 205 1.50 17.41 -4.04
CA HIS A 205 1.36 16.01 -4.43
C HIS A 205 0.00 15.42 -4.03
N MET A 206 -0.51 15.78 -2.82
CA MET A 206 -1.86 15.35 -2.41
C MET A 206 -2.94 15.90 -3.33
N GLN A 207 -2.84 17.18 -3.75
CA GLN A 207 -3.76 17.75 -4.71
C GLN A 207 -3.73 17.02 -6.05
N GLN A 208 -2.54 16.73 -6.57
CA GLN A 208 -2.37 16.02 -7.85
C GLN A 208 -2.96 14.60 -7.81
N ILE A 209 -2.70 13.82 -6.75
CA ILE A 209 -3.25 12.46 -6.66
C ILE A 209 -4.75 12.45 -6.36
N ALA A 210 -5.28 13.48 -5.70
CA ALA A 210 -6.71 13.62 -5.45
C ALA A 210 -7.54 13.81 -6.73
N GLU A 211 -6.97 14.38 -7.80
CA GLU A 211 -7.61 14.51 -9.11
C GLU A 211 -7.98 13.14 -9.73
N LEU A 212 -7.32 12.07 -9.28
CA LEU A 212 -7.62 10.71 -9.75
C LEU A 212 -8.86 10.11 -9.08
N ASP A 213 -9.46 10.78 -8.10
CA ASP A 213 -10.70 10.40 -7.41
C ASP A 213 -10.72 8.92 -6.97
N LEU A 214 -9.80 8.58 -6.06
CA LEU A 214 -9.67 7.23 -5.54
C LEU A 214 -10.46 7.04 -4.23
N PRO A 215 -10.88 5.80 -3.90
CA PRO A 215 -11.62 5.50 -2.66
C PRO A 215 -10.87 5.82 -1.37
N GLY A 216 -9.54 5.95 -1.41
CA GLY A 216 -8.73 6.26 -0.25
C GLY A 216 -7.30 6.67 -0.57
N TYR A 217 -6.64 7.26 0.43
CA TYR A 217 -5.27 7.76 0.32
C TYR A 217 -4.50 7.49 1.60
N ALA A 218 -3.25 7.05 1.46
CA ALA A 218 -2.31 6.89 2.56
C ALA A 218 -1.30 8.04 2.61
N ILE A 219 -0.74 8.27 3.78
CA ILE A 219 0.39 9.17 3.99
C ILE A 219 1.66 8.31 3.96
N GLY A 220 2.41 8.40 2.89
CA GLY A 220 3.70 7.73 2.70
C GLY A 220 4.90 8.59 3.05
N GLY A 221 6.11 8.05 2.83
CA GLY A 221 7.37 8.74 3.05
C GLY A 221 7.63 9.13 4.50
N LEU A 222 7.21 8.29 5.43
CA LEU A 222 7.50 8.40 6.87
C LEU A 222 8.32 7.19 7.35
N ALA A 223 9.14 7.39 8.38
CA ALA A 223 10.09 6.40 8.91
C ALA A 223 11.19 6.00 7.88
N VAL A 224 11.69 6.98 7.12
CA VAL A 224 12.69 6.82 6.06
C VAL A 224 13.96 7.66 6.30
N GLY A 225 14.20 8.08 7.54
CA GLY A 225 15.38 8.84 7.96
C GLY A 225 15.10 10.19 8.60
N GLU A 226 13.86 10.66 8.58
CA GLU A 226 13.44 11.90 9.22
C GLU A 226 13.42 11.81 10.75
N THR A 227 13.57 12.96 11.41
CA THR A 227 13.46 13.08 12.87
C THR A 227 12.02 12.94 13.34
N ALA A 228 11.82 12.66 14.64
CA ALA A 228 10.47 12.60 15.26
C ALA A 228 9.69 13.92 15.10
N ALA A 229 10.35 15.06 15.21
CA ALA A 229 9.74 16.38 15.03
C ALA A 229 9.26 16.61 13.58
N GLU A 230 10.05 16.21 12.59
CA GLU A 230 9.66 16.27 11.19
C GLU A 230 8.48 15.34 10.90
N LYS A 231 8.47 14.13 11.47
CA LYS A 231 7.37 13.17 11.31
C LYS A 231 6.05 13.71 11.88
N ILE A 232 6.05 14.23 13.10
CA ILE A 232 4.87 14.81 13.77
C ILE A 232 4.33 16.00 12.98
N GLY A 233 5.21 16.89 12.51
CA GLY A 233 4.82 18.01 11.66
C GLY A 233 4.13 17.58 10.34
N ARG A 234 4.40 16.39 9.83
CA ARG A 234 3.75 15.85 8.61
C ARG A 234 2.39 15.23 8.89
N ALA A 235 2.25 14.55 10.02
CA ALA A 235 0.95 13.98 10.42
C ALA A 235 -0.12 15.07 10.60
N SER A 236 0.25 16.25 11.12
CA SER A 236 -0.68 17.38 11.29
C SER A 236 -1.07 18.08 9.98
N CYS A 237 -0.33 17.91 8.87
CA CYS A 237 -0.74 18.41 7.55
C CYS A 237 -2.03 17.76 7.03
N ARG A 238 -2.42 16.62 7.58
CA ARG A 238 -3.63 15.88 7.20
C ARG A 238 -4.93 16.62 7.50
N GLU A 239 -4.92 17.54 8.48
CA GLU A 239 -6.14 18.23 8.92
C GLU A 239 -6.53 19.44 8.07
N ARG A 240 -5.64 19.88 7.17
CA ARG A 240 -5.84 21.09 6.36
C ARG A 240 -6.14 20.82 4.88
N VAL A 241 -6.22 19.57 4.49
CA VAL A 241 -6.63 19.10 3.18
C VAL A 241 -7.94 18.32 3.31
#